data_3d2425ec2ddfd9b79db580b30949d1df
#
_entry.id   3d2425ec2ddfd9b79db580b30949d1df
#
_cell.length_a   1.000
_cell.length_b   1.000
_cell.length_c   1.000
_cell.angle_alpha   90.00
_cell.angle_beta   90.00
_cell.angle_gamma   90.00
#
_symmetry.space_group_name_H-M   'P 1'
#
loop_
_entity.id
_entity.type
_entity.pdbx_description
1 polymer ?
#
loop_
_entity_poly.entity_id
_entity_poly.type
_entity_poly.pdbx_seq_one_letter_code
_entity_poly.pdbx_strand_id
1 'polypeptide(L)'
;KLTNKKDLKNFTELFANDVFNFDQLGCNSPHNLFIEKGTFFSKKTIAYELSKIFTKKLKDIKNNCDPVSKYDFLNKKFNYDITDDYESISDIGFNWNIFISKNKIAKTEPPLYNRSIFISEVNSYDDLRNILPENIQSLGLYVQQNEKGKIMRCLSDSGVERFPNIGSMSIYSHPWDGYFPMQSLIRWVSDT
;
A
#
# COMPACT_ATOMS: atom_id res chain seq x y z
N LYS A 1 4.38 11.07 -11.43
CA LYS A 1 3.02 10.96 -12.00
C LYS A 1 2.98 9.86 -13.04
N LEU A 2 1.87 9.12 -13.08
CA LEU A 2 1.59 8.16 -14.13
C LEU A 2 1.17 8.92 -15.39
N THR A 3 2.10 9.09 -16.34
CA THR A 3 1.88 9.94 -17.53
C THR A 3 1.67 9.15 -18.81
N ASN A 4 2.11 7.89 -18.82
CA ASN A 4 2.05 7.04 -20.01
C ASN A 4 1.95 5.55 -19.64
N LYS A 5 1.69 4.68 -20.62
CA LYS A 5 1.55 3.23 -20.41
C LYS A 5 2.80 2.55 -19.84
N LYS A 6 3.99 3.06 -20.16
CA LYS A 6 5.25 2.52 -19.64
C LYS A 6 5.36 2.79 -18.13
N ASP A 7 5.01 4.01 -17.71
CA ASP A 7 4.99 4.38 -16.29
C ASP A 7 3.96 3.55 -15.53
N LEU A 8 2.77 3.35 -16.11
CA LEU A 8 1.73 2.51 -15.50
C LEU A 8 2.22 1.07 -15.31
N LYS A 9 2.83 0.48 -16.33
CA LYS A 9 3.38 -0.87 -16.24
C LYS A 9 4.46 -0.98 -15.17
N ASN A 10 5.41 -0.04 -15.16
CA ASN A 10 6.47 -0.01 -14.15
C ASN A 10 5.90 0.14 -12.73
N PHE A 11 4.96 1.07 -12.54
CA PHE A 11 4.28 1.26 -11.26
C PHE A 11 3.59 -0.02 -10.78
N THR A 12 2.80 -0.67 -11.65
CA THR A 12 2.03 -1.86 -11.27
C THR A 12 2.93 -3.06 -10.96
N GLU A 13 4.06 -3.21 -11.66
CA GLU A 13 5.06 -4.24 -11.35
C GLU A 13 5.73 -3.99 -9.98
N LEU A 14 6.16 -2.76 -9.71
CA LEU A 14 6.78 -2.37 -8.44
C LEU A 14 5.80 -2.52 -7.26
N PHE A 15 4.58 -2.00 -7.41
CA PHE A 15 3.56 -2.11 -6.37
C PHE A 15 3.17 -3.57 -6.08
N ALA A 16 3.03 -4.37 -7.13
CA ALA A 16 2.76 -5.80 -6.97
C ALA A 16 3.92 -6.54 -6.25
N ASN A 17 5.19 -6.12 -6.45
CA ASN A 17 6.30 -6.68 -5.68
C ASN A 17 6.11 -6.41 -4.18
N ASP A 18 5.81 -5.17 -3.81
CA ASP A 18 5.60 -4.82 -2.40
C ASP A 18 4.41 -5.57 -1.78
N VAL A 19 3.31 -5.76 -2.52
CA VAL A 19 2.13 -6.52 -2.05
C VAL A 19 2.45 -8.01 -1.86
N PHE A 20 3.22 -8.60 -2.78
CA PHE A 20 3.53 -10.03 -2.76
C PHE A 20 4.72 -10.38 -1.87
N ASN A 21 5.54 -9.41 -1.49
CA ASN A 21 6.62 -9.64 -0.54
C ASN A 21 6.05 -10.11 0.80
N PHE A 22 6.67 -11.15 1.34
CA PHE A 22 6.25 -11.79 2.60
C PHE A 22 4.77 -12.18 2.64
N ASP A 23 4.17 -12.42 1.48
CA ASP A 23 2.77 -12.80 1.35
C ASP A 23 1.78 -11.77 1.95
N GLN A 24 2.15 -10.48 1.89
CA GLN A 24 1.47 -9.36 2.53
C GLN A 24 1.38 -9.46 4.06
N LEU A 25 2.20 -10.27 4.71
CA LEU A 25 2.23 -10.44 6.17
C LEU A 25 3.26 -9.54 6.86
N GLY A 26 4.10 -8.83 6.08
CA GLY A 26 5.06 -7.88 6.62
C GLY A 26 4.38 -6.61 7.14
N CYS A 27 4.89 -6.03 8.24
CA CYS A 27 4.40 -4.76 8.81
C CYS A 27 4.46 -3.59 7.82
N ASN A 28 5.32 -3.68 6.82
CA ASN A 28 5.50 -2.69 5.75
C ASN A 28 4.81 -3.08 4.44
N SER A 29 3.95 -4.10 4.44
CA SER A 29 3.18 -4.48 3.25
C SER A 29 2.06 -3.48 2.97
N PRO A 30 1.86 -3.04 1.72
CA PRO A 30 0.80 -2.09 1.40
C PRO A 30 -0.58 -2.75 1.43
N HIS A 31 -1.57 -2.05 1.99
CA HIS A 31 -2.97 -2.45 2.03
C HIS A 31 -3.89 -1.43 1.36
N ASN A 32 -3.48 -0.17 1.33
CA ASN A 32 -4.23 0.93 0.71
C ASN A 32 -3.39 1.58 -0.39
N LEU A 33 -4.04 1.92 -1.49
CA LEU A 33 -3.47 2.68 -2.60
C LEU A 33 -4.29 3.94 -2.83
N PHE A 34 -3.68 5.10 -2.58
CA PHE A 34 -4.28 6.39 -2.83
C PHE A 34 -3.80 6.96 -4.17
N ILE A 35 -4.73 7.37 -5.01
CA ILE A 35 -4.46 7.94 -6.33
C ILE A 35 -4.91 9.39 -6.32
N GLU A 36 -4.00 10.31 -6.61
CA GLU A 36 -4.34 11.71 -6.74
C GLU A 36 -5.23 11.94 -7.98
N LYS A 37 -6.32 12.68 -7.81
CA LYS A 37 -7.22 13.07 -8.91
C LYS A 37 -6.47 13.83 -10.00
N GLY A 38 -6.92 13.66 -11.24
CA GLY A 38 -6.26 14.26 -12.39
C GLY A 38 -5.02 13.50 -12.89
N THR A 39 -4.76 12.30 -12.38
CA THR A 39 -3.82 11.38 -13.02
C THR A 39 -4.36 10.92 -14.37
N PHE A 40 -3.46 10.56 -15.29
CA PHE A 40 -3.83 10.15 -16.65
C PHE A 40 -4.68 8.86 -16.68
N PHE A 41 -4.53 8.00 -15.69
CA PHE A 41 -5.24 6.72 -15.61
C PHE A 41 -6.25 6.73 -14.46
N SER A 42 -7.46 6.23 -14.74
CA SER A 42 -8.47 6.04 -13.71
C SER A 42 -8.08 4.92 -12.73
N LYS A 43 -8.64 4.97 -11.51
CA LYS A 43 -8.47 3.88 -10.52
C LYS A 43 -8.88 2.51 -11.07
N LYS A 44 -9.91 2.44 -11.92
CA LYS A 44 -10.32 1.20 -12.59
C LYS A 44 -9.26 0.69 -13.58
N THR A 45 -8.65 1.57 -14.35
CA THR A 45 -7.55 1.21 -15.27
C THR A 45 -6.36 0.66 -14.50
N ILE A 46 -5.99 1.32 -13.39
CA ILE A 46 -4.88 0.88 -12.54
C ILE A 46 -5.20 -0.48 -11.90
N ALA A 47 -6.41 -0.65 -11.36
CA ALA A 47 -6.87 -1.92 -10.79
C ALA A 47 -6.81 -3.07 -11.79
N TYR A 48 -7.25 -2.82 -13.02
CA TYR A 48 -7.22 -3.81 -14.09
C TYR A 48 -5.79 -4.19 -14.50
N GLU A 49 -4.87 -3.24 -14.59
CA GLU A 49 -3.47 -3.58 -14.86
C GLU A 49 -2.82 -4.32 -13.69
N LEU A 50 -3.13 -3.94 -12.44
CA LEU A 50 -2.69 -4.67 -11.24
C LEU A 50 -3.21 -6.11 -11.22
N SER A 51 -4.48 -6.35 -11.57
CA SER A 51 -5.06 -7.69 -11.60
C SER A 51 -4.32 -8.65 -12.54
N LYS A 52 -3.86 -8.15 -13.69
CA LYS A 52 -3.03 -8.94 -14.62
C LYS A 52 -1.69 -9.33 -13.99
N ILE A 53 -1.03 -8.39 -13.33
CA ILE A 53 0.26 -8.64 -12.68
C ILE A 53 0.09 -9.58 -11.48
N PHE A 54 -0.94 -9.39 -10.65
CA PHE A 54 -1.26 -10.26 -9.52
C PHE A 54 -1.51 -11.71 -9.98
N THR A 55 -2.32 -11.87 -11.03
CA THR A 55 -2.57 -13.20 -11.63
C THR A 55 -1.28 -13.86 -12.15
N LYS A 56 -0.38 -13.06 -12.76
CA LYS A 56 0.92 -13.56 -13.22
C LYS A 56 1.79 -14.01 -12.06
N LYS A 57 1.94 -13.16 -11.02
CA LYS A 57 2.76 -13.45 -9.84
C LYS A 57 2.26 -14.65 -9.05
N LEU A 58 0.94 -14.84 -8.99
CA LEU A 58 0.35 -15.96 -8.27
C LEU A 58 0.78 -17.33 -8.84
N LYS A 59 1.11 -17.41 -10.14
CA LYS A 59 1.58 -18.66 -10.76
C LYS A 59 2.90 -19.14 -10.20
N ASP A 60 3.72 -18.23 -9.69
CA ASP A 60 5.06 -18.51 -9.16
C ASP A 60 5.02 -18.83 -7.65
N ILE A 61 3.87 -18.71 -7.01
CA ILE A 61 3.71 -18.89 -5.56
C ILE A 61 2.98 -20.21 -5.28
N LYS A 62 3.59 -21.04 -4.43
CA LYS A 62 2.88 -22.18 -3.85
C LYS A 62 1.84 -21.65 -2.85
N ASN A 63 0.57 -21.77 -3.20
CA ASN A 63 -0.53 -21.31 -2.37
C ASN A 63 -0.70 -22.24 -1.16
N ASN A 64 -0.19 -21.81 -0.02
CA ASN A 64 -0.33 -22.47 1.28
C ASN A 64 -1.14 -21.59 2.24
N CYS A 65 -2.23 -20.98 1.76
CA CYS A 65 -3.10 -20.24 2.67
C CYS A 65 -3.76 -21.21 3.65
N ASP A 66 -3.54 -20.97 4.93
CA ASP A 66 -4.23 -21.70 6.00
C ASP A 66 -5.75 -21.55 5.84
N PRO A 67 -6.53 -22.68 5.91
CA PRO A 67 -7.98 -22.63 5.73
C PRO A 67 -8.70 -21.68 6.70
N VAL A 68 -8.21 -21.53 7.94
CA VAL A 68 -8.80 -20.63 8.95
C VAL A 68 -8.61 -19.17 8.52
N SER A 69 -7.40 -18.80 8.15
CA SER A 69 -7.10 -17.46 7.64
C SER A 69 -7.90 -17.12 6.39
N LYS A 70 -8.14 -18.11 5.53
CA LYS A 70 -8.97 -17.93 4.34
C LYS A 70 -10.44 -17.72 4.71
N TYR A 71 -10.96 -18.43 5.70
CA TYR A 71 -12.34 -18.26 6.17
C TYR A 71 -12.55 -16.86 6.76
N ASP A 72 -11.66 -16.38 7.62
CA ASP A 72 -11.71 -15.02 8.17
C ASP A 72 -11.66 -13.96 7.08
N PHE A 73 -10.81 -14.16 6.09
CA PHE A 73 -10.73 -13.28 4.93
C PHE A 73 -12.07 -13.23 4.18
N LEU A 74 -12.68 -14.38 3.87
CA LEU A 74 -13.93 -14.45 3.13
C LEU A 74 -15.09 -13.78 3.87
N ASN A 75 -15.16 -13.92 5.19
CA ASN A 75 -16.15 -13.23 6.02
C ASN A 75 -15.97 -11.69 5.94
N LYS A 76 -14.75 -11.20 6.06
CA LYS A 76 -14.46 -9.76 5.92
C LYS A 76 -14.78 -9.26 4.52
N LYS A 77 -14.37 -10.01 3.49
CA LYS A 77 -14.67 -9.68 2.08
C LYS A 77 -16.17 -9.57 1.85
N PHE A 78 -16.95 -10.52 2.36
CA PHE A 78 -18.41 -10.53 2.24
C PHE A 78 -19.06 -9.25 2.80
N ASN A 79 -18.56 -8.74 3.94
CA ASN A 79 -19.03 -7.48 4.48
C ASN A 79 -18.79 -6.30 3.53
N TYR A 80 -17.63 -6.24 2.88
CA TYR A 80 -17.33 -5.20 1.88
C TYR A 80 -18.21 -5.34 0.62
N ASP A 81 -18.54 -6.55 0.21
CA ASP A 81 -19.42 -6.79 -0.94
C ASP A 81 -20.86 -6.36 -0.66
N ILE A 82 -21.35 -6.50 0.60
CA ILE A 82 -22.71 -6.11 1.00
C ILE A 82 -22.89 -4.59 1.09
N THR A 83 -21.87 -3.85 1.55
CA THR A 83 -22.00 -2.39 1.75
C THR A 83 -22.13 -1.60 0.47
N ASP A 84 -21.84 -2.20 -0.68
CA ASP A 84 -21.78 -1.56 -2.01
C ASP A 84 -20.81 -0.35 -2.11
N ASP A 85 -19.94 -0.19 -1.12
CA ASP A 85 -18.93 0.87 -1.10
C ASP A 85 -17.80 0.63 -2.10
N TYR A 86 -17.64 -0.61 -2.54
CA TYR A 86 -16.54 -1.07 -3.38
C TYR A 86 -17.02 -1.86 -4.59
N GLU A 87 -16.30 -1.70 -5.68
CA GLU A 87 -16.29 -2.65 -6.78
C GLU A 87 -15.08 -3.57 -6.57
N SER A 88 -15.26 -4.89 -6.56
CA SER A 88 -14.18 -5.83 -6.31
C SER A 88 -13.76 -6.60 -7.56
N ILE A 89 -12.45 -6.81 -7.70
CA ILE A 89 -11.83 -7.69 -8.70
C ILE A 89 -11.01 -8.72 -7.94
N SER A 90 -11.18 -10.01 -8.25
CA SER A 90 -10.42 -11.10 -7.62
C SER A 90 -10.15 -12.22 -8.59
N ASP A 91 -9.24 -13.13 -8.25
CA ASP A 91 -9.17 -14.42 -8.95
C ASP A 91 -10.26 -15.39 -8.46
N ILE A 92 -10.47 -16.48 -9.18
CA ILE A 92 -11.50 -17.49 -8.86
C ILE A 92 -11.30 -18.09 -7.46
N GLY A 93 -10.03 -18.20 -7.02
CA GLY A 93 -9.68 -18.78 -5.72
C GLY A 93 -9.62 -17.75 -4.58
N PHE A 94 -9.90 -16.48 -4.87
CA PHE A 94 -9.74 -15.36 -3.93
C PHE A 94 -8.32 -15.30 -3.31
N ASN A 95 -7.30 -15.61 -4.10
CA ASN A 95 -5.91 -15.58 -3.64
C ASN A 95 -5.30 -14.19 -3.70
N TRP A 96 -5.94 -13.25 -4.37
CA TRP A 96 -5.73 -11.82 -4.33
C TRP A 96 -7.04 -11.08 -4.56
N ASN A 97 -7.16 -9.86 -4.06
CA ASN A 97 -8.37 -9.04 -4.21
C ASN A 97 -8.00 -7.56 -4.38
N ILE A 98 -8.73 -6.88 -5.21
CA ILE A 98 -8.61 -5.44 -5.42
C ILE A 98 -9.99 -4.82 -5.21
N PHE A 99 -10.11 -3.97 -4.21
CA PHE A 99 -11.32 -3.24 -3.88
C PHE A 99 -11.20 -1.81 -4.39
N ILE A 100 -12.07 -1.39 -5.29
CA ILE A 100 -12.08 -0.05 -5.89
C ILE A 100 -13.18 0.75 -5.22
N SER A 101 -12.82 1.75 -4.43
CA SER A 101 -13.78 2.59 -3.72
C SER A 101 -14.72 3.30 -4.71
N LYS A 102 -16.02 3.24 -4.46
CA LYS A 102 -17.06 4.02 -5.14
C LYS A 102 -17.26 5.38 -4.46
N ASN A 103 -16.78 5.54 -3.24
CA ASN A 103 -16.97 6.72 -2.42
C ASN A 103 -16.17 7.92 -2.97
N LYS A 104 -16.72 9.12 -2.81
CA LYS A 104 -16.07 10.38 -3.18
C LYS A 104 -14.99 10.80 -2.18
N ILE A 105 -15.13 10.36 -0.93
CA ILE A 105 -14.19 10.63 0.17
C ILE A 105 -13.37 9.37 0.40
N ALA A 106 -12.07 9.51 0.28
CA ALA A 106 -11.15 8.41 0.58
C ALA A 106 -11.12 8.13 2.08
N LYS A 107 -10.92 6.88 2.44
CA LYS A 107 -10.65 6.43 3.80
C LYS A 107 -9.56 5.37 3.78
N THR A 108 -8.87 5.21 4.90
CA THR A 108 -7.95 4.09 5.10
C THR A 108 -8.76 2.89 5.61
N GLU A 109 -8.63 1.78 4.91
CA GLU A 109 -9.21 0.51 5.32
C GLU A 109 -8.20 -0.31 6.13
N PRO A 110 -8.66 -1.06 7.13
CA PRO A 110 -7.78 -1.94 7.89
C PRO A 110 -7.21 -3.07 7.01
N PRO A 111 -6.06 -3.64 7.38
CA PRO A 111 -5.46 -4.75 6.65
C PRO A 111 -6.42 -5.93 6.51
N LEU A 112 -6.65 -6.36 5.27
CA LEU A 112 -7.44 -7.55 4.97
C LEU A 112 -6.53 -8.77 4.70
N TYR A 113 -5.24 -8.51 4.47
CA TYR A 113 -4.24 -9.52 4.09
C TYR A 113 -4.60 -10.26 2.80
N ASN A 114 -4.02 -11.42 2.58
CA ASN A 114 -4.27 -12.29 1.44
C ASN A 114 -4.16 -11.56 0.09
N ARG A 115 -3.12 -10.72 -0.04
CA ARG A 115 -2.82 -9.89 -1.22
C ARG A 115 -4.00 -9.01 -1.63
N SER A 116 -4.70 -8.48 -0.62
CA SER A 116 -5.84 -7.59 -0.82
C SER A 116 -5.43 -6.14 -0.71
N ILE A 117 -5.91 -5.32 -1.64
CA ILE A 117 -5.64 -3.88 -1.64
C ILE A 117 -6.94 -3.09 -1.84
N PHE A 118 -6.99 -1.92 -1.21
CA PHE A 118 -8.06 -0.94 -1.38
C PHE A 118 -7.54 0.23 -2.20
N ILE A 119 -8.25 0.61 -3.25
CA ILE A 119 -7.90 1.72 -4.15
C ILE A 119 -8.90 2.85 -3.97
N SER A 120 -8.42 4.01 -3.55
CA SER A 120 -9.22 5.23 -3.38
C SER A 120 -8.59 6.41 -4.11
N GLU A 121 -9.40 7.43 -4.43
CA GLU A 121 -8.92 8.70 -4.97
C GLU A 121 -8.89 9.77 -3.89
N VAL A 122 -7.84 10.58 -3.89
CA VAL A 122 -7.69 11.80 -3.07
C VAL A 122 -7.60 13.02 -3.99
N ASN A 123 -8.03 14.20 -3.54
CA ASN A 123 -7.89 15.40 -4.36
C ASN A 123 -6.42 15.85 -4.42
N SER A 124 -5.72 15.73 -3.28
CA SER A 124 -4.30 16.01 -3.16
C SER A 124 -3.69 15.16 -2.04
N TYR A 125 -2.37 15.17 -1.91
CA TYR A 125 -1.69 14.50 -0.80
C TYR A 125 -2.00 15.16 0.56
N ASP A 126 -2.47 16.42 0.60
CA ASP A 126 -2.90 17.06 1.84
C ASP A 126 -4.11 16.37 2.48
N ASP A 127 -5.00 15.79 1.66
CA ASP A 127 -6.16 15.04 2.15
C ASP A 127 -5.73 13.83 3.00
N LEU A 128 -4.53 13.29 2.74
CA LEU A 128 -4.01 12.13 3.47
C LEU A 128 -3.86 12.42 4.97
N ARG A 129 -3.57 13.65 5.38
CA ARG A 129 -3.49 14.03 6.80
C ARG A 129 -4.72 13.61 7.61
N ASN A 130 -5.88 13.70 7.00
CA ASN A 130 -7.16 13.49 7.67
C ASN A 130 -7.65 12.04 7.60
N ILE A 131 -7.01 11.21 6.78
CA ILE A 131 -7.47 9.85 6.51
C ILE A 131 -6.45 8.78 6.90
N LEU A 132 -5.18 9.16 7.11
CA LEU A 132 -4.17 8.24 7.60
C LEU A 132 -4.38 8.00 9.10
N PRO A 133 -4.30 6.74 9.57
CA PRO A 133 -4.38 6.45 10.99
C PRO A 133 -3.13 6.93 11.72
N GLU A 134 -3.27 7.32 13.00
CA GLU A 134 -2.17 7.83 13.83
C GLU A 134 -0.99 6.86 13.98
N ASN A 135 -1.23 5.57 13.82
CA ASN A 135 -0.23 4.52 13.94
C ASN A 135 0.35 4.07 12.60
N ILE A 136 0.23 4.88 11.54
CA ILE A 136 0.85 4.57 10.26
C ILE A 136 2.36 4.74 10.32
N GLN A 137 3.12 3.72 9.97
CA GLN A 137 4.58 3.77 9.96
C GLN A 137 5.15 4.13 8.60
N SER A 138 4.61 3.59 7.52
CA SER A 138 5.20 3.72 6.20
C SER A 138 4.19 4.16 5.15
N LEU A 139 4.58 5.12 4.31
CA LEU A 139 3.84 5.56 3.14
C LEU A 139 4.72 5.45 1.89
N GLY A 140 4.46 4.41 1.07
CA GLY A 140 5.17 4.23 -0.20
C GLY A 140 4.80 5.30 -1.23
N LEU A 141 5.78 5.91 -1.87
CA LEU A 141 5.58 7.01 -2.81
C LEU A 141 5.96 6.61 -4.24
N TYR A 142 5.09 6.95 -5.20
CA TYR A 142 5.38 6.92 -6.64
C TYR A 142 5.16 8.30 -7.24
N VAL A 143 6.11 9.17 -7.00
CA VAL A 143 6.05 10.60 -7.37
C VAL A 143 7.36 11.05 -8.00
N GLN A 144 7.37 12.22 -8.62
CA GLN A 144 8.61 12.83 -9.09
C GLN A 144 9.48 13.24 -7.90
N GLN A 145 10.80 13.19 -8.08
CA GLN A 145 11.76 13.45 -7.00
C GLN A 145 11.59 14.84 -6.35
N ASN A 146 11.24 15.85 -7.15
CA ASN A 146 10.98 17.22 -6.67
C ASN A 146 9.71 17.34 -5.82
N GLU A 147 8.75 16.43 -5.96
CA GLU A 147 7.51 16.41 -5.16
C GLU A 147 7.69 15.66 -3.83
N LYS A 148 8.58 14.67 -3.80
CA LYS A 148 8.78 13.81 -2.62
C LYS A 148 9.03 14.62 -1.34
N GLY A 149 9.94 15.61 -1.40
CA GLY A 149 10.26 16.45 -0.24
C GLY A 149 9.09 17.31 0.25
N LYS A 150 8.18 17.72 -0.63
CA LYS A 150 6.97 18.47 -0.24
C LYS A 150 5.99 17.56 0.51
N ILE A 151 5.76 16.35 -0.03
CA ILE A 151 4.88 15.35 0.58
C ILE A 151 5.40 14.95 1.96
N MET A 152 6.69 14.66 2.07
CA MET A 152 7.33 14.33 3.36
C MET A 152 7.11 15.43 4.40
N ARG A 153 7.36 16.71 4.05
CA ARG A 153 7.12 17.83 4.97
C ARG A 153 5.64 17.99 5.32
N CYS A 154 4.75 17.78 4.36
CA CYS A 154 3.31 17.88 4.61
C CYS A 154 2.80 16.79 5.57
N LEU A 155 3.33 15.58 5.47
CA LEU A 155 2.82 14.42 6.20
C LEU A 155 3.71 13.99 7.38
N SER A 156 4.78 14.73 7.70
CA SER A 156 5.65 14.44 8.86
C SER A 156 4.89 14.44 10.19
N ASP A 157 3.85 15.27 10.30
CA ASP A 157 3.04 15.40 11.52
C ASP A 157 1.91 14.34 11.59
N SER A 158 1.77 13.49 10.58
CA SER A 158 0.70 12.49 10.49
C SER A 158 1.11 11.11 11.02
N GLY A 159 2.23 11.01 11.75
CA GLY A 159 2.74 9.75 12.28
C GLY A 159 3.52 8.91 11.26
N VAL A 160 3.66 9.36 10.02
CA VAL A 160 4.43 8.65 8.99
C VAL A 160 5.91 8.80 9.24
N GLU A 161 6.59 7.71 9.56
CA GLU A 161 8.03 7.68 9.87
C GLU A 161 8.90 7.36 8.66
N ARG A 162 8.34 6.66 7.66
CA ARG A 162 9.07 6.23 6.47
C ARG A 162 8.32 6.58 5.19
N PHE A 163 9.07 7.08 4.22
CA PHE A 163 8.58 7.41 2.88
C PHE A 163 9.41 6.68 1.80
N PRO A 164 9.35 5.34 1.72
CA PRO A 164 10.05 4.58 0.70
C PRO A 164 9.48 4.86 -0.69
N ASN A 165 10.25 4.55 -1.73
CA ASN A 165 9.69 4.47 -3.07
C ASN A 165 8.89 3.17 -3.19
N ILE A 166 7.80 3.17 -3.96
CA ILE A 166 7.08 1.94 -4.31
C ILE A 166 8.05 0.98 -5.03
N GLY A 167 8.00 -0.28 -4.68
CA GLY A 167 8.95 -1.32 -5.07
C GLY A 167 10.12 -1.50 -4.09
N SER A 168 10.19 -0.66 -3.06
CA SER A 168 11.27 -0.66 -2.06
C SER A 168 10.73 -0.61 -0.63
N MET A 169 9.47 -0.97 -0.40
CA MET A 169 8.84 -0.86 0.92
C MET A 169 9.52 -1.77 1.95
N SER A 170 10.01 -2.92 1.54
CA SER A 170 10.70 -3.90 2.40
C SER A 170 12.22 -3.70 2.49
N ILE A 171 12.78 -2.68 1.83
CA ILE A 171 14.22 -2.40 1.92
C ILE A 171 14.51 -1.67 3.23
N TYR A 172 15.40 -2.28 4.02
CA TYR A 172 15.86 -1.68 5.27
C TYR A 172 16.67 -0.39 5.01
N SER A 173 16.40 0.62 5.83
CA SER A 173 17.16 1.87 5.84
C SER A 173 17.23 2.44 7.27
N HIS A 174 18.22 3.27 7.56
CA HIS A 174 18.29 4.01 8.82
C HIS A 174 17.72 5.43 8.65
N PRO A 175 16.95 5.95 9.61
CA PRO A 175 16.33 5.23 10.73
C PRO A 175 15.29 4.22 10.25
N TRP A 176 15.00 3.19 11.05
CA TRP A 176 13.92 2.25 10.80
C TRP A 176 12.77 2.58 11.75
N ASP A 177 11.58 2.82 11.19
CA ASP A 177 10.37 3.18 11.94
C ASP A 177 10.64 4.29 12.98
N GLY A 178 11.32 5.37 12.56
CA GLY A 178 11.67 6.50 13.40
C GLY A 178 12.81 6.27 14.41
N TYR A 179 13.34 5.05 14.51
CA TYR A 179 14.35 4.68 15.49
C TYR A 179 15.73 4.45 14.89
N PHE A 180 16.76 4.75 15.68
CA PHE A 180 18.14 4.33 15.43
C PHE A 180 18.50 3.18 16.39
N PRO A 181 18.27 1.92 16.05
CA PRO A 181 18.44 0.79 16.96
C PRO A 181 19.84 0.74 17.60
N MET A 182 20.86 1.05 16.82
CA MET A 182 22.24 1.06 17.31
C MET A 182 22.48 2.09 18.40
N GLN A 183 21.83 3.26 18.35
CA GLN A 183 21.95 4.30 19.39
C GLN A 183 21.39 3.82 20.74
N SER A 184 20.39 2.95 20.73
CA SER A 184 19.84 2.37 21.95
C SER A 184 20.75 1.31 22.58
N LEU A 185 21.73 0.80 21.84
CA LEU A 185 22.68 -0.21 22.28
C LEU A 185 24.04 0.36 22.73
N ILE A 186 24.28 1.66 22.51
CA ILE A 186 25.52 2.32 22.89
C ILE A 186 25.34 3.17 24.15
N ARG A 187 26.41 3.29 24.93
CA ARG A 187 26.50 4.18 26.08
C ARG A 187 27.57 5.23 25.82
N TRP A 188 27.19 6.48 25.92
CA TRP A 188 28.13 7.60 25.85
C TRP A 188 28.83 7.73 27.17
N VAL A 189 30.16 7.83 27.16
CA VAL A 189 30.97 8.11 28.33
C VAL A 189 31.68 9.43 28.07
N SER A 190 31.55 10.39 29.02
CA SER A 190 32.25 11.64 28.99
C SER A 190 33.57 11.47 29.77
N ASP A 191 34.67 11.83 29.15
CA ASP A 191 35.97 12.01 29.81
C ASP A 191 36.12 13.52 30.11
N THR A 192 35.89 13.92 31.35
CA THR A 192 36.00 15.28 31.83
C THR A 192 37.15 15.40 32.79
#